data_2259fccf65521cdc0a8240f98f337f64
#
_entry.id   2259fccf65521cdc0a8240f98f337f64
#
_cell.length_a   1.000
_cell.length_b   1.000
_cell.length_c   1.000
_cell.angle_alpha   90.00
_cell.angle_beta   90.00
_cell.angle_gamma   90.00
#
_symmetry.space_group_name_H-M   'P 1'
#
loop_
_entity.id
_entity.type
_entity.pdbx_description
1 polymer ?
#
loop_
_entity_poly.entity_id
_entity_poly.type
_entity_poly.pdbx_seq_one_letter_code
_entity_poly.pdbx_strand_id
1 'polypeptide(L)'
;SAPSIDEITVVIHPEWRQECEHILSDCRISKVKHLLDGGKERYHSVLAALKFYAGRPCNLLIHDAVRPLVSQRIIEEVITELQTYKAVNVAIPATDTIIEVDPTHAYVSRIPDRNILYQVQTPQGFHNQTLQEAYALALKDPDFKTTDDCSVFKKYLPQEEIKIVKGEACNMKFTYKEDIIILEQLLKNEGKCYV
;
A
#
# COMPACT_ATOMS: atom_id res chain seq x y z
N SER A 1 -6.06 3.05 -16.50
CA SER A 1 -5.07 3.71 -15.60
C SER A 1 -5.58 5.10 -15.24
N ALA A 2 -5.42 5.52 -13.98
CA ALA A 2 -5.83 6.84 -13.52
C ALA A 2 -5.07 7.95 -14.29
N PRO A 3 -5.75 8.98 -14.81
CA PRO A 3 -5.10 10.05 -15.58
C PRO A 3 -4.05 10.81 -14.78
N SER A 4 -4.28 11.01 -13.49
CA SER A 4 -3.45 11.74 -12.54
C SER A 4 -2.14 11.03 -12.13
N ILE A 5 -1.94 9.79 -12.55
CA ILE A 5 -0.68 9.07 -12.37
C ILE A 5 0.22 9.34 -13.58
N ASP A 6 1.40 9.91 -13.35
CA ASP A 6 2.37 10.21 -14.41
C ASP A 6 3.07 8.96 -14.92
N GLU A 7 3.57 8.14 -14.01
CA GLU A 7 4.28 6.89 -14.33
C GLU A 7 4.04 5.81 -13.28
N ILE A 8 4.26 4.56 -13.66
CA ILE A 8 4.20 3.41 -12.77
C ILE A 8 5.57 2.73 -12.79
N THR A 9 6.07 2.44 -11.60
CA THR A 9 7.24 1.60 -11.38
C THR A 9 6.79 0.30 -10.75
N VAL A 10 7.04 -0.81 -11.41
CA VAL A 10 6.78 -2.15 -10.88
C VAL A 10 8.03 -2.64 -10.16
N VAL A 11 7.87 -3.08 -8.92
CA VAL A 11 8.96 -3.71 -8.15
C VAL A 11 8.59 -5.17 -7.96
N ILE A 12 9.39 -6.07 -8.52
CA ILE A 12 9.09 -7.50 -8.59
C ILE A 12 10.26 -8.35 -8.10
N HIS A 13 9.95 -9.54 -7.61
CA HIS A 13 11.00 -10.51 -7.30
C HIS A 13 11.78 -10.86 -8.58
N PRO A 14 13.12 -10.90 -8.55
CA PRO A 14 13.95 -11.09 -9.75
C PRO A 14 13.59 -12.34 -10.56
N GLU A 15 13.16 -13.42 -9.91
CA GLU A 15 12.76 -14.66 -10.60
C GLU A 15 11.55 -14.49 -11.52
N TRP A 16 10.68 -13.49 -11.26
CA TRP A 16 9.48 -13.23 -12.05
C TRP A 16 9.64 -12.09 -13.04
N ARG A 17 10.86 -11.55 -13.20
CA ARG A 17 11.10 -10.40 -14.06
C ARG A 17 10.69 -10.67 -15.50
N GLN A 18 11.12 -11.79 -16.09
CA GLN A 18 10.82 -12.14 -17.48
C GLN A 18 9.33 -12.29 -17.74
N GLU A 19 8.62 -12.96 -16.82
CA GLU A 19 7.17 -13.11 -16.89
C GLU A 19 6.46 -11.76 -16.82
N CYS A 20 6.90 -10.89 -15.91
CA CYS A 20 6.37 -9.55 -15.80
C CYS A 20 6.59 -8.72 -17.07
N GLU A 21 7.78 -8.77 -17.68
CA GLU A 21 8.09 -8.10 -18.95
C GLU A 21 7.18 -8.59 -20.08
N HIS A 22 6.93 -9.89 -20.14
CA HIS A 22 6.01 -10.49 -21.11
C HIS A 22 4.58 -9.97 -20.93
N ILE A 23 4.05 -10.02 -19.71
CA ILE A 23 2.70 -9.52 -19.38
C ILE A 23 2.57 -8.03 -19.74
N LEU A 24 3.56 -7.21 -19.39
CA LEU A 24 3.54 -5.77 -19.66
C LEU A 24 3.53 -5.48 -21.15
N SER A 25 4.29 -6.25 -21.94
CA SER A 25 4.30 -6.16 -23.40
C SER A 25 2.96 -6.51 -24.01
N ASP A 26 2.37 -7.64 -23.60
CA ASP A 26 1.10 -8.13 -24.13
C ASP A 26 -0.06 -7.20 -23.82
N CYS A 27 -0.10 -6.67 -22.58
CA CYS A 27 -1.15 -5.76 -22.12
C CYS A 27 -0.98 -4.33 -22.64
N ARG A 28 0.09 -3.99 -23.35
CA ARG A 28 0.39 -2.63 -23.87
C ARG A 28 0.23 -1.52 -22.83
N ILE A 29 0.71 -1.76 -21.60
CA ILE A 29 0.57 -0.82 -20.50
C ILE A 29 1.59 0.30 -20.63
N SER A 30 1.18 1.45 -21.16
CA SER A 30 2.08 2.55 -21.53
C SER A 30 2.64 3.34 -20.33
N LYS A 31 1.97 3.33 -19.17
CA LYS A 31 2.41 4.07 -17.97
C LYS A 31 3.46 3.33 -17.14
N VAL A 32 3.66 2.03 -17.32
CA VAL A 32 4.77 1.32 -16.69
C VAL A 32 6.05 1.70 -17.40
N LYS A 33 6.90 2.46 -16.71
CA LYS A 33 8.17 2.97 -17.27
C LYS A 33 9.38 2.23 -16.71
N HIS A 34 9.26 1.68 -15.53
CA HIS A 34 10.38 1.08 -14.82
C HIS A 34 9.97 -0.25 -14.19
N LEU A 35 10.90 -1.21 -14.26
CA LEU A 35 10.82 -2.49 -13.61
C LEU A 35 12.07 -2.65 -12.73
N LEU A 36 11.86 -2.71 -11.42
CA LEU A 36 12.93 -2.81 -10.43
C LEU A 36 12.92 -4.17 -9.76
N ASP A 37 14.08 -4.61 -9.32
CA ASP A 37 14.20 -5.81 -8.53
C ASP A 37 13.85 -5.53 -7.07
N GLY A 38 12.90 -6.29 -6.55
CA GLY A 38 12.53 -6.31 -5.15
C GLY A 38 13.48 -7.16 -4.31
N GLY A 39 13.25 -7.17 -3.00
CA GLY A 39 14.03 -7.96 -2.07
C GLY A 39 13.21 -9.02 -1.32
N LYS A 40 13.82 -9.61 -0.29
CA LYS A 40 13.23 -10.71 0.48
C LYS A 40 11.95 -10.32 1.23
N GLU A 41 11.85 -9.07 1.64
CA GLU A 41 10.71 -8.56 2.41
C GLU A 41 10.10 -7.35 1.70
N ARG A 42 8.83 -7.04 2.02
CA ARG A 42 8.08 -5.94 1.39
C ARG A 42 8.83 -4.61 1.43
N TYR A 43 9.42 -4.27 2.58
CA TYR A 43 10.13 -3.00 2.73
C TYR A 43 11.40 -2.90 1.86
N HIS A 44 12.05 -4.02 1.52
CA HIS A 44 13.18 -4.00 0.57
C HIS A 44 12.73 -3.54 -0.83
N SER A 45 11.52 -3.92 -1.24
CA SER A 45 10.94 -3.45 -2.50
C SER A 45 10.66 -1.94 -2.45
N VAL A 46 10.19 -1.44 -1.31
CA VAL A 46 10.02 0.01 -1.11
C VAL A 46 11.36 0.74 -1.14
N LEU A 47 12.39 0.21 -0.50
CA LEU A 47 13.75 0.79 -0.54
C LEU A 47 14.32 0.83 -1.96
N ALA A 48 14.05 -0.18 -2.80
CA ALA A 48 14.46 -0.17 -4.21
C ALA A 48 13.81 1.00 -4.96
N ALA A 49 12.51 1.23 -4.76
CA ALA A 49 11.80 2.38 -5.32
C ALA A 49 12.33 3.71 -4.77
N LEU A 50 12.51 3.84 -3.46
CA LEU A 50 13.05 5.06 -2.84
C LEU A 50 14.45 5.40 -3.34
N LYS A 51 15.32 4.40 -3.53
CA LYS A 51 16.64 4.57 -4.13
C LYS A 51 16.54 5.06 -5.58
N PHE A 52 15.63 4.49 -6.36
CA PHE A 52 15.43 4.88 -7.75
C PHE A 52 14.93 6.32 -7.89
N TYR A 53 14.03 6.76 -7.00
CA TYR A 53 13.49 8.12 -6.96
C TYR A 53 14.31 9.08 -6.08
N ALA A 54 15.50 8.70 -5.62
CA ALA A 54 16.32 9.55 -4.76
C ALA A 54 16.59 10.92 -5.40
N GLY A 55 16.39 12.00 -4.61
CA GLY A 55 16.58 13.37 -5.07
C GLY A 55 15.49 13.91 -6.01
N ARG A 56 14.46 13.12 -6.37
CA ARG A 56 13.35 13.58 -7.20
C ARG A 56 12.22 14.13 -6.33
N PRO A 57 11.78 15.38 -6.50
CA PRO A 57 10.61 15.91 -5.80
C PRO A 57 9.34 15.34 -6.46
N CYS A 58 8.81 14.26 -5.91
CA CYS A 58 7.59 13.61 -6.39
C CYS A 58 6.78 13.04 -5.23
N ASN A 59 5.52 12.77 -5.50
CA ASN A 59 4.66 11.99 -4.63
C ASN A 59 4.74 10.52 -5.04
N LEU A 60 4.81 9.64 -4.06
CA LEU A 60 4.79 8.19 -4.27
C LEU A 60 3.46 7.63 -3.75
N LEU A 61 2.78 6.84 -4.58
CA LEU A 61 1.67 6.02 -4.19
C LEU A 61 2.15 4.56 -4.18
N ILE A 62 2.35 4.01 -2.99
CA ILE A 62 2.81 2.63 -2.81
C ILE A 62 1.57 1.74 -2.75
N HIS A 63 1.48 0.81 -3.70
CA HIS A 63 0.31 -0.03 -3.87
C HIS A 63 0.66 -1.52 -3.94
N ASP A 64 -0.08 -2.33 -3.20
CA ASP A 64 0.04 -3.79 -3.25
C ASP A 64 -0.54 -4.30 -4.58
N ALA A 65 0.27 -4.94 -5.43
CA ALA A 65 -0.17 -5.50 -6.71
C ALA A 65 -1.32 -6.53 -6.56
N VAL A 66 -1.46 -7.11 -5.37
CA VAL A 66 -2.54 -8.02 -5.01
C VAL A 66 -3.86 -7.33 -4.59
N ARG A 67 -4.01 -6.02 -4.87
CA ARG A 67 -5.26 -5.27 -4.76
C ARG A 67 -5.69 -4.72 -6.13
N PRO A 68 -6.14 -5.57 -7.05
CA PRO A 68 -6.38 -5.17 -8.43
C PRO A 68 -7.56 -4.23 -8.63
N LEU A 69 -8.42 -4.05 -7.62
CA LEU A 69 -9.67 -3.29 -7.71
C LEU A 69 -9.61 -1.91 -7.04
N VAL A 70 -8.43 -1.29 -6.96
CA VAL A 70 -8.33 0.09 -6.50
C VAL A 70 -9.09 1.02 -7.43
N SER A 71 -10.03 1.81 -6.88
CA SER A 71 -10.83 2.73 -7.67
C SER A 71 -10.08 4.01 -8.02
N GLN A 72 -10.49 4.65 -9.12
CA GLN A 72 -9.96 5.95 -9.49
C GLN A 72 -10.23 6.99 -8.41
N ARG A 73 -11.38 6.95 -7.74
CA ARG A 73 -11.72 7.83 -6.62
C ARG A 73 -10.66 7.78 -5.53
N ILE A 74 -10.26 6.57 -5.08
CA ILE A 74 -9.23 6.42 -4.05
C ILE A 74 -7.91 7.06 -4.49
N ILE A 75 -7.49 6.82 -5.73
CA ILE A 75 -6.24 7.37 -6.27
C ILE A 75 -6.29 8.91 -6.27
N GLU A 76 -7.36 9.49 -6.79
CA GLU A 76 -7.54 10.95 -6.90
C GLU A 76 -7.59 11.62 -5.52
N GLU A 77 -8.31 11.02 -4.55
CA GLU A 77 -8.38 11.53 -3.18
C GLU A 77 -7.02 11.48 -2.49
N VAL A 78 -6.26 10.39 -2.64
CA VAL A 78 -4.89 10.29 -2.09
C VAL A 78 -3.99 11.39 -2.67
N ILE A 79 -4.05 11.61 -3.99
CA ILE A 79 -3.25 12.66 -4.65
C ILE A 79 -3.66 14.05 -4.15
N THR A 80 -4.96 14.29 -3.98
CA THR A 80 -5.48 15.57 -3.48
C THR A 80 -5.00 15.84 -2.05
N GLU A 81 -5.11 14.86 -1.17
CA GLU A 81 -4.68 15.01 0.22
C GLU A 81 -3.16 15.19 0.36
N LEU A 82 -2.36 14.64 -0.56
CA LEU A 82 -0.91 14.87 -0.61
C LEU A 82 -0.52 16.32 -0.97
N GLN A 83 -1.45 17.17 -1.36
CA GLN A 83 -1.18 18.60 -1.51
C GLN A 83 -1.02 19.31 -0.16
N THR A 84 -1.60 18.73 0.91
CA THR A 84 -1.62 19.28 2.27
C THR A 84 -0.80 18.46 3.25
N TYR A 85 -0.88 17.13 3.14
CA TYR A 85 -0.27 16.19 4.08
C TYR A 85 0.91 15.47 3.44
N LYS A 86 1.94 15.15 4.23
CA LYS A 86 3.14 14.44 3.74
C LYS A 86 2.94 12.93 3.65
N ALA A 87 1.90 12.42 4.31
CA ALA A 87 1.52 11.02 4.28
C ALA A 87 0.00 10.85 4.28
N VAL A 88 -0.49 9.90 3.50
CA VAL A 88 -1.90 9.55 3.35
C VAL A 88 -2.05 8.04 3.41
N ASN A 89 -3.00 7.56 4.19
CA ASN A 89 -3.32 6.15 4.33
C ASN A 89 -4.75 5.87 3.88
N VAL A 90 -4.95 4.86 3.08
CA VAL A 90 -6.30 4.39 2.72
C VAL A 90 -6.75 3.36 3.73
N ALA A 91 -7.93 3.53 4.32
CA ALA A 91 -8.43 2.60 5.32
C ALA A 91 -9.98 2.54 5.35
N ILE A 92 -10.50 1.41 5.81
CA ILE A 92 -11.93 1.20 6.07
C ILE A 92 -12.15 0.88 7.55
N PRO A 93 -13.30 1.24 8.15
CA PRO A 93 -13.63 0.82 9.52
C PRO A 93 -13.58 -0.70 9.65
N ALA A 94 -13.09 -1.20 10.79
CA ALA A 94 -13.14 -2.62 11.08
C ALA A 94 -14.60 -3.08 11.25
N THR A 95 -14.99 -4.14 10.55
CA THR A 95 -16.32 -4.73 10.63
C THR A 95 -16.42 -5.80 11.70
N ASP A 96 -15.36 -6.55 11.90
CA ASP A 96 -15.29 -7.60 12.91
C ASP A 96 -14.80 -7.07 14.25
N THR A 97 -15.12 -7.78 15.33
CA THR A 97 -14.54 -7.52 16.63
C THR A 97 -13.08 -7.96 16.64
N ILE A 98 -12.19 -7.03 16.95
CA ILE A 98 -10.75 -7.29 17.08
C ILE A 98 -10.43 -7.58 18.54
N ILE A 99 -9.60 -8.58 18.76
CA ILE A 99 -9.07 -8.93 20.08
C ILE A 99 -7.55 -8.81 20.09
N GLU A 100 -7.00 -8.38 21.19
CA GLU A 100 -5.58 -8.55 21.51
C GLU A 100 -5.41 -9.84 22.29
N VAL A 101 -4.40 -10.60 22.00
CA VAL A 101 -4.10 -11.85 22.70
C VAL A 101 -2.83 -11.72 23.54
N ASP A 102 -2.69 -12.57 24.53
CA ASP A 102 -1.48 -12.67 25.33
C ASP A 102 -0.31 -13.22 24.51
N PRO A 103 0.95 -13.16 25.00
CA PRO A 103 2.11 -13.69 24.27
C PRO A 103 2.09 -15.17 23.95
N THR A 104 1.24 -15.95 24.63
CA THR A 104 1.06 -17.39 24.36
C THR A 104 0.05 -17.67 23.25
N HIS A 105 -0.68 -16.62 22.80
CA HIS A 105 -1.80 -16.69 21.86
C HIS A 105 -2.97 -17.57 22.31
N ALA A 106 -3.07 -17.86 23.62
CA ALA A 106 -4.09 -18.75 24.18
C ALA A 106 -5.25 -17.98 24.82
N TYR A 107 -5.02 -16.76 25.29
CA TYR A 107 -6.02 -15.99 26.04
C TYR A 107 -6.21 -14.60 25.47
N VAL A 108 -7.46 -14.10 25.56
CA VAL A 108 -7.77 -12.71 25.21
C VAL A 108 -7.22 -11.80 26.31
N SER A 109 -6.35 -10.85 25.93
CA SER A 109 -5.79 -9.85 26.84
C SER A 109 -6.62 -8.57 26.84
N ARG A 110 -7.18 -8.18 25.69
CA ARG A 110 -7.97 -6.96 25.55
C ARG A 110 -8.92 -7.03 24.36
N ILE A 111 -10.04 -6.32 24.47
CA ILE A 111 -10.97 -6.09 23.37
C ILE A 111 -11.03 -4.57 23.12
N PRO A 112 -10.32 -4.05 22.11
CA PRO A 112 -10.33 -2.63 21.80
C PRO A 112 -11.72 -2.15 21.34
N ASP A 113 -11.99 -0.85 21.49
CA ASP A 113 -13.19 -0.24 20.90
C ASP A 113 -13.10 -0.28 19.37
N ARG A 114 -13.99 -1.05 18.73
CA ARG A 114 -14.02 -1.19 17.28
C ARG A 114 -14.25 0.14 16.54
N ASN A 115 -14.91 1.11 17.17
CA ASN A 115 -15.21 2.39 16.52
C ASN A 115 -13.96 3.21 16.17
N ILE A 116 -12.82 2.93 16.79
CA ILE A 116 -11.54 3.58 16.53
C ILE A 116 -10.57 2.69 15.73
N LEU A 117 -11.01 1.51 15.31
CA LEU A 117 -10.17 0.57 14.57
C LEU A 117 -10.49 0.59 13.08
N TYR A 118 -9.44 0.64 12.29
CA TYR A 118 -9.53 0.64 10.84
C TYR A 118 -8.61 -0.44 10.24
N GLN A 119 -9.06 -1.04 9.15
CA GLN A 119 -8.27 -1.94 8.33
C GLN A 119 -7.57 -1.13 7.25
N VAL A 120 -6.24 -1.19 7.26
CA VAL A 120 -5.39 -0.48 6.28
C VAL A 120 -5.50 -1.14 4.92
N GLN A 121 -5.62 -0.29 3.91
CA GLN A 121 -5.54 -0.68 2.51
C GLN A 121 -4.38 0.06 1.82
N THR A 122 -4.21 -0.16 0.54
CA THR A 122 -3.33 0.63 -0.32
C THR A 122 -4.14 1.21 -1.50
N PRO A 123 -3.69 2.33 -2.16
CA PRO A 123 -2.35 2.93 -2.02
C PRO A 123 -2.12 3.65 -0.71
N GLN A 124 -0.86 3.65 -0.27
CA GLN A 124 -0.37 4.58 0.74
C GLN A 124 0.41 5.69 0.02
N GLY A 125 0.03 6.94 0.25
CA GLY A 125 0.61 8.09 -0.41
C GLY A 125 1.66 8.79 0.45
N PHE A 126 2.77 9.23 -0.15
CA PHE A 126 3.84 9.92 0.57
C PHE A 126 4.53 10.96 -0.30
N HIS A 127 5.00 12.05 0.32
CA HIS A 127 6.08 12.84 -0.26
C HIS A 127 7.36 12.00 -0.24
N ASN A 128 7.97 11.80 -1.40
CA ASN A 128 9.15 10.95 -1.57
C ASN A 128 10.26 11.28 -0.56
N GLN A 129 10.62 12.56 -0.42
CA GLN A 129 11.69 13.00 0.47
C GLN A 129 11.40 12.65 1.94
N THR A 130 10.16 12.85 2.40
CA THR A 130 9.80 12.58 3.79
C THR A 130 9.77 11.08 4.08
N LEU A 131 9.34 10.26 3.13
CA LEU A 131 9.40 8.80 3.29
C LEU A 131 10.84 8.28 3.30
N GLN A 132 11.74 8.87 2.49
CA GLN A 132 13.17 8.56 2.54
C GLN A 132 13.77 8.88 3.90
N GLU A 133 13.40 10.02 4.50
CA GLU A 133 13.83 10.39 5.85
C GLU A 133 13.37 9.37 6.89
N ALA A 134 12.09 8.97 6.86
CA ALA A 134 11.56 7.95 7.76
C ALA A 134 12.34 6.63 7.66
N TYR A 135 12.58 6.15 6.45
CA TYR A 135 13.36 4.93 6.23
C TYR A 135 14.83 5.08 6.60
N ALA A 136 15.45 6.24 6.40
CA ALA A 136 16.83 6.49 6.83
C ALA A 136 16.99 6.43 8.34
N LEU A 137 15.97 6.81 9.11
CA LEU A 137 15.91 6.65 10.55
C LEU A 137 15.64 5.19 10.95
N ALA A 138 14.66 4.56 10.28
CA ALA A 138 14.29 3.17 10.54
C ALA A 138 15.45 2.19 10.38
N LEU A 139 16.25 2.36 9.34
CA LEU A 139 17.40 1.47 9.06
C LEU A 139 18.56 1.61 10.06
N LYS A 140 18.53 2.61 10.94
CA LYS A 140 19.46 2.75 12.07
C LYS A 140 18.97 2.05 13.34
N ASP A 141 17.69 1.67 13.38
CA ASP A 141 17.10 0.96 14.51
C ASP A 141 17.39 -0.54 14.39
N PRO A 142 18.18 -1.16 15.32
CA PRO A 142 18.49 -2.59 15.26
C PRO A 142 17.26 -3.49 15.41
N ASP A 143 16.18 -2.96 16.00
CA ASP A 143 14.92 -3.66 16.21
C ASP A 143 13.86 -3.32 15.14
N PHE A 144 14.31 -2.80 13.99
CA PHE A 144 13.42 -2.41 12.90
C PHE A 144 12.59 -3.58 12.40
N LYS A 145 11.29 -3.44 12.50
CA LYS A 145 10.27 -4.34 11.93
C LYS A 145 9.13 -3.48 11.42
N THR A 146 8.55 -3.88 10.31
CA THR A 146 7.41 -3.16 9.74
C THR A 146 6.47 -4.10 9.00
N THR A 147 5.20 -3.73 8.98
CA THR A 147 4.14 -4.39 8.19
C THR A 147 3.74 -3.54 6.99
N ASP A 148 3.87 -2.20 7.09
CA ASP A 148 3.51 -1.25 6.05
C ASP A 148 4.32 0.06 6.17
N ASP A 149 4.19 0.95 5.17
CA ASP A 149 5.00 2.17 5.11
C ASP A 149 4.48 3.26 6.03
N CYS A 150 3.17 3.31 6.29
CA CYS A 150 2.59 4.24 7.26
C CYS A 150 3.04 3.95 8.68
N SER A 151 3.26 2.69 9.05
CA SER A 151 3.80 2.34 10.38
C SER A 151 5.26 2.81 10.54
N VAL A 152 6.08 2.69 9.48
CA VAL A 152 7.43 3.26 9.46
C VAL A 152 7.35 4.78 9.62
N PHE A 153 6.55 5.44 8.79
CA PHE A 153 6.39 6.89 8.81
C PHE A 153 5.98 7.38 10.19
N LYS A 154 4.95 6.77 10.81
CA LYS A 154 4.45 7.19 12.12
C LYS A 154 5.43 6.95 13.27
N LYS A 155 6.17 5.82 13.23
CA LYS A 155 7.15 5.47 14.26
C LYS A 155 8.35 6.43 14.26
N TYR A 156 8.88 6.77 13.09
CA TYR A 156 10.13 7.51 12.97
C TYR A 156 9.96 9.02 12.73
N LEU A 157 8.77 9.45 12.34
CA LEU A 157 8.37 10.86 12.21
C LEU A 157 7.06 11.10 12.98
N PRO A 158 7.05 10.92 14.32
CA PRO A 158 5.82 10.94 15.14
C PRO A 158 5.10 12.29 15.14
N GLN A 159 5.81 13.39 14.84
CA GLN A 159 5.27 14.74 14.72
C GLN A 159 4.45 14.95 13.44
N GLU A 160 4.66 14.12 12.44
CA GLU A 160 3.92 14.23 11.19
C GLU A 160 2.58 13.49 11.28
N GLU A 161 1.58 14.09 10.69
CA GLU A 161 0.24 13.50 10.61
C GLU A 161 0.12 12.61 9.37
N ILE A 162 -0.64 11.52 9.52
CA ILE A 162 -1.04 10.66 8.40
C ILE A 162 -2.53 10.87 8.19
N LYS A 163 -2.88 11.46 7.06
CA LYS A 163 -4.28 11.67 6.66
C LYS A 163 -4.93 10.36 6.27
N ILE A 164 -6.18 10.13 6.67
CA ILE A 164 -6.95 8.96 6.24
C ILE A 164 -7.86 9.34 5.07
N VAL A 165 -7.77 8.58 4.01
CA VAL A 165 -8.73 8.54 2.89
C VAL A 165 -9.60 7.30 3.08
N LYS A 166 -10.91 7.46 2.89
CA LYS A 166 -11.86 6.34 3.02
C LYS A 166 -11.65 5.34 1.89
N GLY A 167 -11.31 4.12 2.23
CA GLY A 167 -11.18 3.00 1.32
C GLY A 167 -12.53 2.43 0.87
N GLU A 168 -12.46 1.29 0.19
CA GLU A 168 -13.62 0.58 -0.34
C GLU A 168 -13.49 -0.92 -0.03
N ALA A 169 -14.62 -1.59 0.27
CA ALA A 169 -14.62 -3.01 0.55
C ALA A 169 -14.10 -3.85 -0.63
N CYS A 170 -14.38 -3.42 -1.88
CA CYS A 170 -13.87 -4.08 -3.08
C CYS A 170 -12.36 -3.91 -3.30
N ASN A 171 -11.71 -2.92 -2.68
CA ASN A 171 -10.25 -2.78 -2.70
C ASN A 171 -9.59 -3.81 -1.75
N MET A 172 -10.10 -5.04 -1.81
CA MET A 172 -9.61 -6.16 -0.99
C MET A 172 -8.23 -6.64 -1.44
N LYS A 173 -7.49 -7.20 -0.50
CA LYS A 173 -6.20 -7.84 -0.78
C LYS A 173 -6.43 -9.31 -1.14
N PHE A 174 -5.97 -9.74 -2.29
CA PHE A 174 -5.90 -11.14 -2.65
C PHE A 174 -4.83 -11.83 -1.79
N THR A 175 -5.27 -12.62 -0.83
CA THR A 175 -4.41 -13.29 0.17
C THR A 175 -4.55 -14.80 0.10
N TYR A 176 -5.77 -15.28 -0.13
CA TYR A 176 -6.10 -16.70 -0.19
C TYR A 176 -6.59 -17.08 -1.59
N LYS A 177 -6.45 -18.36 -1.95
CA LYS A 177 -6.91 -18.86 -3.26
C LYS A 177 -8.41 -18.65 -3.48
N GLU A 178 -9.17 -18.72 -2.40
CA GLU A 178 -10.61 -18.54 -2.39
C GLU A 178 -11.03 -17.11 -2.78
N ASP A 179 -10.17 -16.12 -2.56
CA ASP A 179 -10.42 -14.73 -2.93
C ASP A 179 -10.56 -14.53 -4.45
N ILE A 180 -10.02 -15.46 -5.26
CA ILE A 180 -10.12 -15.44 -6.73
C ILE A 180 -11.59 -15.37 -7.17
N ILE A 181 -12.46 -16.18 -6.56
CA ILE A 181 -13.87 -16.26 -6.93
C ILE A 181 -14.55 -14.91 -6.72
N ILE A 182 -14.25 -14.27 -5.58
CA ILE A 182 -14.81 -12.95 -5.24
C ILE A 182 -14.29 -11.90 -6.22
N LEU A 183 -12.97 -11.87 -6.48
CA LEU A 183 -12.36 -10.94 -7.41
C LEU A 183 -12.90 -11.07 -8.84
N GLU A 184 -13.07 -12.30 -9.34
CA GLU A 184 -13.66 -12.53 -10.66
C GLU A 184 -15.10 -12.01 -10.76
N GLN A 185 -15.91 -12.19 -9.71
CA GLN A 185 -17.28 -11.66 -9.70
C GLN A 185 -17.29 -10.13 -9.65
N LEU A 186 -16.42 -9.52 -8.85
CA LEU A 186 -16.30 -8.07 -8.78
C LEU A 186 -15.81 -7.48 -10.12
N LEU A 187 -14.86 -8.13 -10.79
CA LEU A 187 -14.39 -7.72 -12.12
C LEU A 187 -15.50 -7.81 -13.17
N LYS A 188 -16.30 -8.88 -13.18
CA LYS A 188 -17.46 -9.04 -14.09
C LYS A 188 -18.52 -7.94 -13.91
N ASN A 189 -18.64 -7.42 -12.70
CA ASN A 189 -19.55 -6.34 -12.34
C ASN A 189 -18.90 -4.94 -12.48
N GLU A 190 -17.86 -4.80 -13.30
CA GLU A 190 -17.12 -3.55 -13.51
C GLU A 190 -16.58 -2.92 -12.21
N GLY A 191 -16.24 -3.74 -11.21
CA GLY A 191 -15.74 -3.27 -9.92
C GLY A 191 -16.77 -2.52 -9.06
N LYS A 192 -18.07 -2.59 -9.39
CA LYS A 192 -19.10 -1.95 -8.57
C LYS A 192 -19.20 -2.64 -7.22
N CYS A 193 -18.79 -1.94 -6.18
CA CYS A 193 -19.12 -2.31 -4.83
C CYS A 193 -20.58 -1.98 -4.54
N TYR A 194 -21.38 -3.00 -4.31
CA TYR A 194 -22.70 -2.80 -3.72
C TYR A 194 -22.49 -2.60 -2.21
N VAL A 195 -22.75 -1.40 -1.72
CA VAL A 195 -22.83 -1.09 -0.28
C VAL A 195 -24.23 -1.41 0.20
#